data_50f1016123332440017783e588ad52b7
#
_entry.id   50f1016123332440017783e588ad52b7
#
_cell.length_a   1.000
_cell.length_b   1.000
_cell.length_c   1.000
_cell.angle_alpha   90.00
_cell.angle_beta   90.00
_cell.angle_gamma   90.00
#
_symmetry.space_group_name_H-M   'P 1'
#
loop_
_entity.id
_entity.type
_entity.pdbx_description
1 polymer ?
#
loop_
_entity_poly.entity_id
_entity_poly.type
_entity_poly.pdbx_seq_one_letter_code
_entity_poly.pdbx_strand_id
1 'polypeptide(L)'
;FFLRYYRNMGVNHFVIVDNNSDDGTAEYLREQNDVSLWTSDKSYKRARFGVDWLNWLQRKYAHNHWVLVVDPDEFLIYPFCDTRPLRALTDWLDASSIKSFGAMLLDMYPKGPIDQQPYREGQNPFEIASWFDSGNYMISKNPIFGNLWIQGGPRTRKFFPDNPERSPALNKIPLVKWDKHNTFVSSTHTILPRGLNLVYDEWGGEKASGCLLHAKFLDTFTQKAEEELERGQHYAASHEYRAYDAKLKEDPDLWCKWSEKYINWRQLEILGLMSKGNWA
;
A
#
# COMPACT_ATOMS: atom_id res chain seq x y z
N PHE A 1 -10.03 8.21 9.34
CA PHE A 1 -9.26 7.12 9.97
C PHE A 1 -7.76 7.22 9.64
N PHE A 2 -7.38 7.42 8.37
CA PHE A 2 -6.00 7.43 7.87
C PHE A 2 -5.04 8.34 8.67
N LEU A 3 -5.34 9.62 8.81
CA LEU A 3 -4.47 10.55 9.57
C LEU A 3 -4.31 10.12 11.02
N ARG A 4 -5.40 9.71 11.68
CA ARG A 4 -5.37 9.24 13.07
C ARG A 4 -4.49 8.01 13.23
N TYR A 5 -4.56 7.05 12.31
CA TYR A 5 -3.73 5.85 12.32
C TYR A 5 -2.24 6.19 12.29
N TYR A 6 -1.82 7.02 11.34
CA TYR A 6 -0.41 7.37 11.19
C TYR A 6 0.09 8.34 12.26
N ARG A 7 -0.75 9.23 12.80
CA ARG A 7 -0.44 10.03 14.00
C ARG A 7 -0.14 9.16 15.20
N ASN A 8 -0.95 8.15 15.44
CA ASN A 8 -0.73 7.18 16.52
C ASN A 8 0.56 6.36 16.34
N MET A 9 0.98 6.15 15.12
CA MET A 9 2.25 5.50 14.79
C MET A 9 3.47 6.41 15.00
N GLY A 10 3.26 7.72 15.15
CA GLY A 10 4.30 8.73 15.37
C GLY A 10 4.72 9.50 14.10
N VAL A 11 3.91 9.45 13.05
CA VAL A 11 4.08 10.35 11.90
C VAL A 11 3.71 11.76 12.35
N ASN A 12 4.62 12.71 12.14
CA ASN A 12 4.48 14.09 12.63
C ASN A 12 4.06 15.09 11.55
N HIS A 13 4.17 14.74 10.28
CA HIS A 13 3.77 15.62 9.20
C HIS A 13 3.31 14.83 7.98
N PHE A 14 2.27 15.33 7.33
CA PHE A 14 1.68 14.74 6.14
C PHE A 14 1.85 15.70 4.96
N VAL A 15 2.27 15.19 3.82
CA VAL A 15 2.30 15.93 2.56
C VAL A 15 1.34 15.22 1.62
N ILE A 16 0.23 15.86 1.29
CA ILE A 16 -0.85 15.26 0.52
C ILE A 16 -1.05 16.05 -0.78
N VAL A 17 -1.23 15.32 -1.87
CA VAL A 17 -1.62 15.90 -3.16
C VAL A 17 -3.09 15.55 -3.41
N ASP A 18 -3.91 16.57 -3.43
CA ASP A 18 -5.31 16.49 -3.83
C ASP A 18 -5.44 16.74 -5.33
N ASN A 19 -6.13 15.85 -6.04
CA ASN A 19 -6.36 15.97 -7.47
C ASN A 19 -7.84 16.29 -7.77
N ASN A 20 -8.28 17.43 -7.26
CA ASN A 20 -9.64 17.94 -7.40
C ASN A 20 -10.72 17.04 -6.78
N SER A 21 -10.56 16.67 -5.51
CA SER A 21 -11.63 16.01 -4.75
C SER A 21 -12.82 16.94 -4.57
N ASP A 22 -14.02 16.42 -4.73
CA ASP A 22 -15.30 17.13 -4.62
C ASP A 22 -16.18 16.65 -3.46
N ASP A 23 -15.60 15.81 -2.58
CA ASP A 23 -16.27 15.16 -1.45
C ASP A 23 -15.97 15.84 -0.08
N GLY A 24 -15.38 17.05 -0.08
CA GLY A 24 -14.96 17.76 1.14
C GLY A 24 -13.58 17.35 1.68
N THR A 25 -12.88 16.43 1.02
CA THR A 25 -11.53 15.99 1.44
C THR A 25 -10.54 17.15 1.54
N ALA A 26 -10.52 18.06 0.54
CA ALA A 26 -9.60 19.19 0.52
C ALA A 26 -9.85 20.17 1.67
N GLU A 27 -11.12 20.46 2.00
CA GLU A 27 -11.54 21.30 3.11
C GLU A 27 -11.08 20.69 4.45
N TYR A 28 -11.39 19.42 4.67
CA TYR A 28 -10.98 18.70 5.86
C TYR A 28 -9.45 18.70 6.05
N LEU A 29 -8.68 18.48 4.98
CA LEU A 29 -7.21 18.46 5.04
C LEU A 29 -6.60 19.84 5.35
N ARG A 30 -7.21 20.95 4.86
CA ARG A 30 -6.75 22.31 5.17
C ARG A 30 -6.89 22.70 6.64
N GLU A 31 -7.82 22.08 7.36
CA GLU A 31 -8.02 22.31 8.78
C GLU A 31 -7.00 21.59 9.67
N GLN A 32 -6.20 20.69 9.09
CA GLN A 32 -5.21 19.91 9.85
C GLN A 32 -3.88 20.65 9.94
N ASN A 33 -3.40 20.96 11.16
CA ASN A 33 -2.17 21.72 11.38
C ASN A 33 -0.88 20.98 10.96
N ASP A 34 -0.93 19.65 10.87
CA ASP A 34 0.18 18.77 10.52
C ASP A 34 0.13 18.29 9.06
N VAL A 35 -0.73 18.90 8.24
CA VAL A 35 -0.89 18.56 6.81
C VAL A 35 -0.44 19.72 5.94
N SER A 36 0.46 19.45 5.00
CA SER A 36 0.74 20.29 3.84
C SER A 36 -0.05 19.77 2.64
N LEU A 37 -1.11 20.47 2.28
CA LEU A 37 -1.95 20.12 1.16
C LEU A 37 -1.45 20.81 -0.12
N TRP A 38 -1.22 20.01 -1.14
CA TRP A 38 -0.95 20.43 -2.52
C TRP A 38 -2.13 20.06 -3.40
N THR A 39 -2.53 20.95 -4.28
CA THR A 39 -3.62 20.70 -5.21
C THR A 39 -3.11 20.65 -6.65
N SER A 40 -3.69 19.79 -7.46
CA SER A 40 -3.34 19.66 -8.88
C SER A 40 -4.58 19.39 -9.73
N ASP A 41 -4.78 20.23 -10.75
CA ASP A 41 -5.80 20.05 -11.80
C ASP A 41 -5.29 19.22 -12.99
N LYS A 42 -4.06 18.71 -12.89
CA LYS A 42 -3.43 17.97 -13.99
C LYS A 42 -3.88 16.51 -14.00
N SER A 43 -3.84 15.91 -15.18
CA SER A 43 -4.18 14.49 -15.35
C SER A 43 -3.29 13.60 -14.50
N TYR A 44 -3.92 12.80 -13.63
CA TYR A 44 -3.27 11.78 -12.81
C TYR A 44 -2.48 10.79 -13.68
N LYS A 45 -3.08 10.34 -14.79
CA LYS A 45 -2.44 9.45 -15.76
C LYS A 45 -1.18 10.06 -16.41
N ARG A 46 -1.23 11.34 -16.79
CA ARG A 46 -0.07 12.03 -17.38
C ARG A 46 1.03 12.30 -16.37
N ALA A 47 0.69 12.43 -15.08
CA ALA A 47 1.65 12.50 -13.97
C ALA A 47 2.18 11.11 -13.56
N ARG A 48 2.15 10.14 -14.45
CA ARG A 48 2.54 8.74 -14.22
C ARG A 48 1.86 8.17 -12.98
N PHE A 49 0.56 8.39 -12.88
CA PHE A 49 -0.24 7.96 -11.73
C PHE A 49 0.27 8.53 -10.40
N GLY A 50 0.50 9.85 -10.37
CA GLY A 50 0.97 10.60 -9.20
C GLY A 50 2.47 10.48 -8.90
N VAL A 51 3.21 9.59 -9.55
CA VAL A 51 4.65 9.38 -9.30
C VAL A 51 5.48 10.66 -9.53
N ASP A 52 5.14 11.46 -10.53
CA ASP A 52 5.84 12.71 -10.81
C ASP A 52 5.63 13.74 -9.70
N TRP A 53 4.44 13.83 -9.14
CA TRP A 53 4.13 14.73 -8.01
C TRP A 53 4.88 14.29 -6.75
N LEU A 54 4.86 12.99 -6.45
CA LEU A 54 5.58 12.42 -5.30
C LEU A 54 7.08 12.67 -5.42
N ASN A 55 7.69 12.35 -6.55
CA ASN A 55 9.12 12.57 -6.78
C ASN A 55 9.51 14.03 -6.65
N TRP A 56 8.68 14.96 -7.16
CA TRP A 56 8.91 16.39 -7.06
C TRP A 56 8.87 16.87 -5.61
N LEU A 57 7.84 16.48 -4.86
CA LEU A 57 7.67 16.86 -3.46
C LEU A 57 8.80 16.31 -2.60
N GLN A 58 9.14 15.04 -2.76
CA GLN A 58 10.19 14.40 -2.00
C GLN A 58 11.57 14.99 -2.29
N ARG A 59 11.86 15.32 -3.55
CA ARG A 59 13.12 15.98 -3.93
C ARG A 59 13.24 17.37 -3.28
N LYS A 60 12.12 18.06 -3.15
CA LYS A 60 12.07 19.42 -2.61
C LYS A 60 12.13 19.46 -1.08
N TYR A 61 11.45 18.52 -0.41
CA TYR A 61 11.21 18.63 1.03
C TYR A 61 11.76 17.48 1.88
N ALA A 62 12.09 16.33 1.29
CA ALA A 62 12.35 15.11 2.04
C ALA A 62 13.83 14.74 2.20
N HIS A 63 14.77 15.53 1.66
CA HIS A 63 16.20 15.20 1.73
C HIS A 63 16.67 14.98 3.18
N ASN A 64 17.30 13.83 3.44
CA ASN A 64 17.76 13.36 4.74
C ASN A 64 16.65 13.02 5.77
N HIS A 65 15.39 12.99 5.35
CA HIS A 65 14.28 12.53 6.19
C HIS A 65 13.85 11.10 5.85
N TRP A 66 13.31 10.42 6.84
CA TRP A 66 12.51 9.21 6.58
C TRP A 66 11.15 9.62 6.03
N VAL A 67 10.78 9.03 4.91
CA VAL A 67 9.51 9.27 4.22
C VAL A 67 8.76 7.97 4.10
N LEU A 68 7.51 7.98 4.53
CA LEU A 68 6.57 6.90 4.32
C LEU A 68 5.60 7.32 3.21
N VAL A 69 5.60 6.60 2.10
CA VAL A 69 4.71 6.81 0.95
C VAL A 69 3.69 5.70 0.89
N VAL A 70 2.44 6.06 1.07
CA VAL A 70 1.30 5.12 1.09
C VAL A 70 0.09 5.77 0.44
N ASP A 71 -0.78 4.93 -0.12
CA ASP A 71 -2.09 5.35 -0.59
C ASP A 71 -3.06 5.47 0.63
N PRO A 72 -4.16 6.25 0.54
CA PRO A 72 -5.05 6.49 1.68
C PRO A 72 -5.74 5.24 2.25
N ASP A 73 -5.75 4.15 1.51
CA ASP A 73 -6.30 2.84 1.88
C ASP A 73 -5.22 1.81 2.27
N GLU A 74 -3.95 2.24 2.41
CA GLU A 74 -2.81 1.42 2.79
C GLU A 74 -2.36 1.72 4.23
N PHE A 75 -2.21 0.69 5.08
CA PHE A 75 -1.89 0.83 6.49
C PHE A 75 -0.70 -0.05 6.86
N LEU A 76 0.43 0.59 7.20
CA LEU A 76 1.69 -0.10 7.47
C LEU A 76 1.63 -0.89 8.78
N ILE A 77 1.95 -2.17 8.70
CA ILE A 77 2.26 -3.06 9.81
C ILE A 77 3.75 -3.40 9.74
N TYR A 78 4.46 -3.20 10.83
CA TYR A 78 5.87 -3.58 10.97
C TYR A 78 6.08 -4.36 12.28
N PRO A 79 7.17 -5.08 12.44
CA PRO A 79 7.44 -5.81 13.67
C PRO A 79 7.38 -4.89 14.88
N PHE A 80 6.72 -5.34 15.96
CA PHE A 80 6.52 -4.57 17.21
C PHE A 80 5.71 -3.27 17.07
N CYS A 81 4.95 -3.08 16.00
CA CYS A 81 4.14 -1.86 15.79
C CYS A 81 3.06 -1.64 16.86
N ASP A 82 2.74 -2.66 17.63
CA ASP A 82 1.83 -2.60 18.79
C ASP A 82 2.48 -1.99 20.05
N THR A 83 3.80 -1.95 20.13
CA THR A 83 4.55 -1.51 21.32
C THR A 83 5.65 -0.49 21.01
N ARG A 84 6.06 -0.34 19.77
CA ARG A 84 7.15 0.55 19.35
C ARG A 84 6.65 1.52 18.26
N PRO A 85 6.88 2.83 18.43
CA PRO A 85 6.51 3.81 17.39
C PRO A 85 7.39 3.62 16.14
N LEU A 86 6.92 4.16 15.01
CA LEU A 86 7.63 4.08 13.73
C LEU A 86 9.07 4.64 13.82
N ARG A 87 9.30 5.63 14.69
CA ARG A 87 10.61 6.18 14.97
C ARG A 87 11.60 5.12 15.48
N ALA A 88 11.15 4.18 16.31
CA ALA A 88 12.03 3.11 16.80
C ALA A 88 12.50 2.22 15.64
N LEU A 89 11.65 1.96 14.63
CA LEU A 89 12.05 1.27 13.41
C LEU A 89 13.07 2.09 12.62
N THR A 90 12.81 3.38 12.40
CA THR A 90 13.72 4.22 11.61
C THR A 90 15.07 4.45 12.28
N ASP A 91 15.11 4.58 13.61
CA ASP A 91 16.36 4.69 14.38
C ASP A 91 17.18 3.39 14.28
N TRP A 92 16.53 2.23 14.32
CA TRP A 92 17.21 0.94 14.10
C TRP A 92 17.71 0.78 12.67
N LEU A 93 16.93 1.19 11.67
CA LEU A 93 17.33 1.16 10.26
C LEU A 93 18.56 2.07 10.03
N ASP A 94 18.58 3.28 10.63
CA ASP A 94 19.71 4.20 10.56
C ASP A 94 20.95 3.57 11.22
N ALA A 95 20.83 2.99 12.40
CA ALA A 95 21.91 2.30 13.10
C ALA A 95 22.47 1.10 12.32
N SER A 96 21.63 0.44 11.54
CA SER A 96 21.97 -0.69 10.67
C SER A 96 22.42 -0.26 9.27
N SER A 97 22.51 1.05 8.99
CA SER A 97 22.81 1.61 7.66
C SER A 97 21.86 1.16 6.55
N ILE A 98 20.64 0.81 6.90
CA ILE A 98 19.57 0.41 5.98
C ILE A 98 18.75 1.66 5.61
N LYS A 99 18.61 1.95 4.33
CA LYS A 99 17.97 3.19 3.83
C LYS A 99 16.58 2.99 3.26
N SER A 100 16.09 1.76 3.18
CA SER A 100 14.78 1.42 2.64
C SER A 100 14.18 0.22 3.36
N PHE A 101 12.86 0.20 3.50
CA PHE A 101 12.12 -0.86 4.16
C PHE A 101 10.99 -1.32 3.25
N GLY A 102 10.91 -2.63 3.00
CA GLY A 102 9.89 -3.23 2.15
C GLY A 102 8.66 -3.62 2.94
N ALA A 103 7.52 -3.54 2.29
CA ALA A 103 6.25 -4.06 2.80
C ALA A 103 5.46 -4.72 1.68
N MET A 104 4.89 -5.90 1.96
CA MET A 104 3.99 -6.56 1.03
C MET A 104 2.57 -5.99 1.20
N LEU A 105 1.95 -5.61 0.09
CA LEU A 105 0.56 -5.20 0.08
C LEU A 105 -0.33 -6.41 0.33
N LEU A 106 -1.12 -6.37 1.38
CA LEU A 106 -1.99 -7.45 1.81
C LEU A 106 -3.45 -7.00 1.66
N ASP A 107 -4.12 -7.48 0.63
CA ASP A 107 -5.49 -7.10 0.35
C ASP A 107 -6.44 -7.65 1.42
N MET A 108 -7.15 -6.73 2.07
CA MET A 108 -8.11 -7.02 3.13
C MET A 108 -9.53 -7.00 2.58
N TYR A 109 -10.37 -7.91 3.06
CA TYR A 109 -11.75 -8.05 2.63
C TYR A 109 -12.65 -8.58 3.75
N PRO A 110 -13.99 -8.39 3.68
CA PRO A 110 -14.94 -8.95 4.62
C PRO A 110 -15.11 -10.47 4.40
N LYS A 111 -15.70 -11.15 5.37
CA LYS A 111 -16.25 -12.49 5.17
C LYS A 111 -17.66 -12.36 4.60
N GLY A 112 -17.88 -12.92 3.43
CA GLY A 112 -19.11 -12.76 2.65
C GLY A 112 -19.04 -11.58 1.67
N PRO A 113 -20.15 -11.29 0.98
CA PRO A 113 -20.20 -10.25 -0.05
C PRO A 113 -19.74 -8.89 0.44
N ILE A 114 -18.91 -8.20 -0.36
CA ILE A 114 -18.30 -6.91 0.02
C ILE A 114 -19.34 -5.78 0.14
N ASP A 115 -20.46 -5.87 -0.56
CA ASP A 115 -21.54 -4.89 -0.62
C ASP A 115 -22.54 -4.99 0.55
N GLN A 116 -22.45 -6.02 1.39
CA GLN A 116 -23.40 -6.25 2.49
C GLN A 116 -22.95 -5.63 3.83
N GLN A 117 -21.76 -5.10 3.92
CA GLN A 117 -21.22 -4.53 5.16
C GLN A 117 -20.82 -3.06 4.93
N PRO A 118 -21.73 -2.12 5.15
CA PRO A 118 -21.49 -0.70 4.83
C PRO A 118 -20.38 -0.11 5.69
N TYR A 119 -19.40 0.51 5.04
CA TYR A 119 -18.37 1.28 5.68
C TYR A 119 -18.89 2.67 6.07
N ARG A 120 -18.58 3.10 7.30
CA ARG A 120 -18.94 4.41 7.80
C ARG A 120 -17.72 5.33 7.86
N GLU A 121 -17.93 6.57 7.53
CA GLU A 121 -16.88 7.58 7.62
C GLU A 121 -16.18 7.57 9.00
N GLY A 122 -14.85 7.62 8.99
CA GLY A 122 -14.03 7.59 10.20
C GLY A 122 -13.93 6.26 10.94
N GLN A 123 -14.67 5.23 10.52
CA GLN A 123 -14.57 3.89 11.08
C GLN A 123 -13.20 3.26 10.77
N ASN A 124 -12.78 2.31 11.59
CA ASN A 124 -11.64 1.47 11.26
C ASN A 124 -12.04 0.48 10.15
N PRO A 125 -11.44 0.55 8.95
CA PRO A 125 -11.82 -0.31 7.83
C PRO A 125 -11.62 -1.80 8.12
N PHE A 126 -10.72 -2.14 9.05
CA PHE A 126 -10.42 -3.54 9.42
C PHE A 126 -11.42 -4.16 10.38
N GLU A 127 -12.39 -3.39 10.89
CA GLU A 127 -13.57 -3.96 11.56
C GLU A 127 -14.49 -4.67 10.57
N ILE A 128 -14.48 -4.23 9.31
CA ILE A 128 -15.23 -4.80 8.18
C ILE A 128 -14.31 -5.73 7.37
N ALA A 129 -13.31 -5.17 6.70
CA ALA A 129 -12.34 -5.90 5.89
C ALA A 129 -11.25 -6.51 6.79
N SER A 130 -11.61 -7.56 7.53
CA SER A 130 -10.76 -8.17 8.55
C SER A 130 -10.08 -9.47 8.11
N TRP A 131 -10.31 -9.94 6.88
CA TRP A 131 -9.78 -11.18 6.34
C TRP A 131 -8.79 -10.92 5.21
N PHE A 132 -7.85 -11.85 5.04
CA PHE A 132 -6.84 -11.81 3.98
C PHE A 132 -6.47 -13.23 3.53
N ASP A 133 -5.83 -13.35 2.37
CA ASP A 133 -5.27 -14.62 1.91
C ASP A 133 -3.93 -14.89 2.62
N SER A 134 -3.83 -15.99 3.37
CA SER A 134 -2.61 -16.35 4.11
C SER A 134 -1.50 -16.93 3.24
N GLY A 135 -1.78 -17.22 1.97
CA GLY A 135 -0.84 -17.82 1.00
C GLY A 135 -1.27 -17.57 -0.43
N ASN A 136 -0.75 -18.39 -1.34
CA ASN A 136 -0.99 -18.28 -2.77
C ASN A 136 -0.37 -17.01 -3.40
N TYR A 137 0.88 -16.75 -3.03
CA TYR A 137 1.69 -15.66 -3.59
C TYR A 137 2.78 -16.22 -4.49
N MET A 138 2.88 -15.67 -5.69
CA MET A 138 3.94 -15.96 -6.64
C MET A 138 5.04 -14.93 -6.47
N ILE A 139 6.27 -15.39 -6.41
CA ILE A 139 7.44 -14.54 -6.24
C ILE A 139 8.38 -14.76 -7.42
N SER A 140 8.74 -13.69 -8.10
CA SER A 140 9.75 -13.68 -9.16
C SER A 140 10.75 -12.57 -8.90
N LYS A 141 11.92 -12.64 -9.53
CA LYS A 141 12.93 -11.58 -9.44
C LYS A 141 12.83 -10.66 -10.64
N ASN A 142 12.71 -9.37 -10.39
CA ASN A 142 12.77 -8.36 -11.44
C ASN A 142 14.24 -8.22 -11.91
N PRO A 143 14.57 -8.57 -13.18
CA PRO A 143 15.94 -8.56 -13.64
C PRO A 143 16.52 -7.15 -13.82
N ILE A 144 15.66 -6.12 -13.93
CA ILE A 144 16.09 -4.75 -14.17
C ILE A 144 16.44 -4.05 -12.86
N PHE A 145 15.59 -4.19 -11.84
CA PHE A 145 15.74 -3.49 -10.56
C PHE A 145 16.28 -4.37 -9.44
N GLY A 146 16.28 -5.69 -9.62
CA GLY A 146 16.77 -6.66 -8.65
C GLY A 146 15.85 -6.93 -7.45
N ASN A 147 14.68 -6.28 -7.41
CA ASN A 147 13.67 -6.51 -6.36
C ASN A 147 12.90 -7.81 -6.59
N LEU A 148 12.30 -8.33 -5.54
CA LEU A 148 11.28 -9.36 -5.66
C LEU A 148 10.00 -8.73 -6.21
N TRP A 149 9.37 -9.44 -7.15
CA TRP A 149 8.08 -9.10 -7.73
C TRP A 149 7.06 -10.10 -7.21
N ILE A 150 6.14 -9.61 -6.38
CA ILE A 150 5.17 -10.45 -5.67
C ILE A 150 3.78 -10.20 -6.26
N GLN A 151 3.08 -11.28 -6.62
CA GLN A 151 1.71 -11.25 -7.11
C GLN A 151 0.93 -12.37 -6.42
N GLY A 152 -0.38 -12.24 -6.29
CA GLY A 152 -1.20 -13.26 -5.63
C GLY A 152 -2.40 -12.70 -4.89
N GLY A 153 -2.84 -13.45 -3.89
CA GLY A 153 -3.98 -13.07 -3.06
C GLY A 153 -5.32 -13.02 -3.80
N PRO A 154 -6.32 -12.34 -3.24
CA PRO A 154 -7.67 -12.29 -3.82
C PRO A 154 -7.68 -11.65 -5.20
N ARG A 155 -6.79 -10.68 -5.49
CA ARG A 155 -6.73 -10.06 -6.81
C ARG A 155 -6.39 -11.07 -7.90
N THR A 156 -5.39 -11.88 -7.70
CA THR A 156 -4.97 -12.89 -8.68
C THR A 156 -6.02 -13.97 -8.85
N ARG A 157 -6.46 -14.61 -7.75
CA ARG A 157 -7.36 -15.77 -7.84
C ARG A 157 -8.78 -15.44 -8.31
N LYS A 158 -9.27 -14.23 -8.02
CA LYS A 158 -10.64 -13.84 -8.37
C LYS A 158 -10.70 -13.13 -9.72
N PHE A 159 -9.76 -12.23 -9.98
CA PHE A 159 -9.86 -11.32 -11.12
C PHE A 159 -8.93 -11.68 -12.29
N PHE A 160 -7.85 -12.41 -12.02
CA PHE A 160 -6.87 -12.83 -13.04
C PHE A 160 -6.58 -14.34 -13.00
N PRO A 161 -7.61 -15.23 -12.87
CA PRO A 161 -7.36 -16.68 -12.71
C PRO A 161 -6.67 -17.28 -13.94
N ASP A 162 -6.99 -16.80 -15.13
CA ASP A 162 -6.45 -17.30 -16.39
C ASP A 162 -5.09 -16.69 -16.80
N ASN A 163 -4.74 -15.54 -16.18
CA ASN A 163 -3.51 -14.80 -16.48
C ASN A 163 -2.94 -14.18 -15.19
N PRO A 164 -2.48 -14.99 -14.23
CA PRO A 164 -2.03 -14.53 -12.92
C PRO A 164 -0.87 -13.53 -12.98
N GLU A 165 -0.04 -13.61 -14.01
CA GLU A 165 1.08 -12.68 -14.26
C GLU A 165 0.63 -11.25 -14.62
N ARG A 166 -0.64 -11.06 -14.97
CA ARG A 166 -1.24 -9.74 -15.21
C ARG A 166 -1.84 -9.10 -13.97
N SER A 167 -1.88 -9.85 -12.86
CA SER A 167 -2.38 -9.28 -11.61
C SER A 167 -1.43 -8.19 -11.09
N PRO A 168 -1.94 -7.20 -10.36
CA PRO A 168 -1.13 -6.12 -9.79
C PRO A 168 -0.04 -6.64 -8.87
N ALA A 169 1.11 -5.97 -8.90
CA ALA A 169 2.21 -6.24 -7.99
C ALA A 169 1.84 -5.88 -6.54
N LEU A 170 2.32 -6.69 -5.61
CA LEU A 170 2.09 -6.52 -4.16
C LEU A 170 3.33 -6.04 -3.41
N ASN A 171 4.53 -6.15 -4.00
CA ASN A 171 5.74 -5.65 -3.37
C ASN A 171 5.74 -4.12 -3.38
N LYS A 172 6.03 -3.52 -2.23
CA LYS A 172 6.16 -2.07 -2.05
C LYS A 172 7.45 -1.73 -1.31
N ILE A 173 7.97 -0.51 -1.53
CA ILE A 173 9.08 0.09 -0.80
C ILE A 173 8.56 1.40 -0.21
N PRO A 174 7.67 1.34 0.79
CA PRO A 174 6.96 2.51 1.25
C PRO A 174 7.81 3.43 2.12
N LEU A 175 8.79 2.90 2.87
CA LEU A 175 9.58 3.68 3.84
C LEU A 175 11.03 3.80 3.38
N VAL A 176 11.47 5.03 3.14
CA VAL A 176 12.80 5.32 2.57
C VAL A 176 13.45 6.51 3.29
N LYS A 177 14.73 6.38 3.66
CA LYS A 177 15.58 7.54 4.00
C LYS A 177 15.87 8.30 2.72
N TRP A 178 15.17 9.40 2.51
CA TRP A 178 15.16 10.06 1.21
C TRP A 178 16.46 10.82 0.94
N ASP A 179 17.03 10.61 -0.22
CA ASP A 179 18.05 11.46 -0.80
C ASP A 179 17.50 12.18 -2.04
N LYS A 180 17.97 13.39 -2.32
CA LYS A 180 17.52 14.18 -3.49
C LYS A 180 17.76 13.50 -4.84
N HIS A 181 18.64 12.49 -4.89
CA HIS A 181 18.92 11.69 -6.09
C HIS A 181 18.03 10.45 -6.19
N ASN A 182 17.22 10.16 -5.15
CA ASN A 182 16.27 9.08 -5.21
C ASN A 182 15.11 9.44 -6.14
N THR A 183 14.54 8.42 -6.78
CA THR A 183 13.34 8.60 -7.60
C THR A 183 12.56 7.30 -7.71
N PHE A 184 11.27 7.35 -7.43
CA PHE A 184 10.38 6.24 -7.73
C PHE A 184 10.17 6.14 -9.24
N VAL A 185 10.21 4.91 -9.76
CA VAL A 185 10.06 4.60 -11.19
C VAL A 185 8.65 4.14 -11.51
N SER A 186 8.13 3.19 -10.73
CA SER A 186 6.78 2.64 -10.90
C SER A 186 6.09 2.64 -9.53
N SER A 187 5.37 3.72 -9.21
CA SER A 187 4.81 3.93 -7.88
C SER A 187 5.86 3.61 -6.81
N THR A 188 5.47 3.04 -5.69
CA THR A 188 6.39 2.56 -4.64
C THR A 188 6.92 1.13 -4.87
N HIS A 189 6.69 0.54 -6.06
CA HIS A 189 7.15 -0.82 -6.38
C HIS A 189 8.63 -0.88 -6.75
N THR A 190 9.18 0.19 -7.32
CA THR A 190 10.58 0.28 -7.75
C THR A 190 11.13 1.68 -7.57
N ILE A 191 12.39 1.78 -7.14
CA ILE A 191 13.08 3.04 -6.84
C ILE A 191 14.50 3.03 -7.41
N LEU A 192 15.06 4.19 -7.68
CA LEU A 192 16.48 4.39 -7.98
C LEU A 192 17.13 5.21 -6.84
N PRO A 193 18.40 4.94 -6.51
CA PRO A 193 19.30 3.93 -7.08
C PRO A 193 18.86 2.49 -6.75
N ARG A 194 19.28 1.52 -7.60
CA ARG A 194 18.81 0.13 -7.56
C ARG A 194 18.99 -0.56 -6.22
N GLY A 195 20.03 -0.24 -5.45
CA GLY A 195 20.29 -0.82 -4.13
C GLY A 195 19.14 -0.65 -3.12
N LEU A 196 18.30 0.38 -3.28
CA LEU A 196 17.14 0.62 -2.43
C LEU A 196 15.99 -0.39 -2.66
N ASN A 197 16.03 -1.18 -3.74
CA ASN A 197 15.04 -2.21 -4.03
C ASN A 197 15.30 -3.54 -3.33
N LEU A 198 16.49 -3.72 -2.72
CA LEU A 198 16.89 -4.98 -2.09
C LEU A 198 16.35 -5.04 -0.64
N VAL A 199 15.03 -4.93 -0.50
CA VAL A 199 14.31 -4.84 0.79
C VAL A 199 13.79 -6.18 1.29
N TYR A 200 13.82 -7.22 0.47
CA TYR A 200 13.45 -8.58 0.83
C TYR A 200 14.64 -9.51 0.70
N ASP A 201 14.65 -10.57 1.50
CA ASP A 201 15.61 -11.65 1.35
C ASP A 201 15.00 -12.76 0.47
N GLU A 202 15.73 -13.18 -0.56
CA GLU A 202 15.27 -14.24 -1.48
C GLU A 202 15.12 -15.60 -0.81
N TRP A 203 15.87 -15.81 0.27
CA TRP A 203 15.95 -17.09 1.00
C TRP A 203 15.23 -17.03 2.35
N GLY A 204 14.64 -15.90 2.66
CA GLY A 204 13.83 -15.68 3.85
C GLY A 204 14.62 -15.25 5.08
N GLY A 205 14.11 -14.24 5.76
CA GLY A 205 14.23 -14.10 7.19
C GLY A 205 15.26 -13.15 7.76
N GLU A 206 16.30 -12.73 7.07
CA GLU A 206 17.29 -11.84 7.69
C GLU A 206 16.96 -10.34 7.56
N LYS A 207 16.24 -9.94 6.52
CA LYS A 207 15.83 -8.55 6.35
C LYS A 207 14.48 -8.28 7.01
N ALA A 208 14.44 -7.26 7.85
CA ALA A 208 13.19 -6.79 8.39
C ALA A 208 12.29 -6.26 7.27
N SER A 209 11.04 -6.69 7.27
CA SER A 209 10.02 -6.27 6.32
C SER A 209 8.65 -6.17 6.99
N GLY A 210 7.74 -5.45 6.39
CA GLY A 210 6.38 -5.27 6.89
C GLY A 210 5.31 -5.73 5.91
N CYS A 211 4.07 -5.44 6.26
CA CYS A 211 2.91 -5.51 5.37
C CYS A 211 2.21 -4.16 5.31
N LEU A 212 1.58 -3.87 4.19
CA LEU A 212 0.59 -2.80 4.06
C LEU A 212 -0.78 -3.47 4.01
N LEU A 213 -1.56 -3.35 5.08
CA LEU A 213 -2.96 -3.77 5.05
C LEU A 213 -3.71 -2.84 4.08
N HIS A 214 -4.26 -3.40 3.03
CA HIS A 214 -4.90 -2.65 1.96
C HIS A 214 -6.41 -2.76 2.06
N ALA A 215 -7.06 -1.70 2.54
CA ALA A 215 -8.51 -1.64 2.76
C ALA A 215 -9.28 -1.32 1.46
N LYS A 216 -8.93 -2.02 0.37
CA LYS A 216 -9.50 -1.78 -0.96
C LYS A 216 -10.93 -2.30 -1.08
N PHE A 217 -11.20 -3.49 -0.56
CA PHE A 217 -12.45 -4.20 -0.78
C PHE A 217 -13.47 -3.91 0.33
N LEU A 218 -13.98 -2.68 0.32
CA LEU A 218 -15.13 -2.21 1.10
C LEU A 218 -16.35 -2.08 0.18
N ASP A 219 -17.53 -1.85 0.73
CA ASP A 219 -18.77 -1.63 -0.04
C ASP A 219 -18.66 -0.48 -1.05
N THR A 220 -17.88 0.55 -0.71
CA THR A 220 -17.58 1.69 -1.60
C THR A 220 -16.73 1.33 -2.81
N PHE A 221 -16.15 0.13 -2.85
CA PHE A 221 -15.24 -0.26 -3.93
C PHE A 221 -15.94 -0.40 -5.28
N THR A 222 -17.16 -0.95 -5.29
CA THR A 222 -17.95 -1.12 -6.53
C THR A 222 -18.24 0.22 -7.18
N GLN A 223 -18.70 1.19 -6.40
CA GLN A 223 -18.94 2.55 -6.87
C GLN A 223 -17.66 3.21 -7.39
N LYS A 224 -16.56 3.11 -6.64
CA LYS A 224 -15.24 3.62 -7.07
C LYS A 224 -14.76 2.96 -8.37
N ALA A 225 -15.02 1.67 -8.55
CA ALA A 225 -14.64 0.96 -9.77
C ALA A 225 -15.41 1.50 -10.99
N GLU A 226 -16.69 1.79 -10.84
CA GLU A 226 -17.52 2.40 -11.89
C GLU A 226 -17.04 3.82 -12.22
N GLU A 227 -16.82 4.68 -11.22
CA GLU A 227 -16.28 6.03 -11.41
C GLU A 227 -14.91 6.03 -12.13
N GLU A 228 -14.01 5.10 -11.76
CA GLU A 228 -12.70 4.99 -12.41
C GLU A 228 -12.77 4.49 -13.86
N LEU A 229 -13.77 3.67 -14.17
CA LEU A 229 -14.04 3.28 -15.56
C LEU A 229 -14.48 4.47 -16.41
N GLU A 230 -15.31 5.35 -15.86
CA GLU A 230 -15.75 6.58 -16.52
C GLU A 230 -14.60 7.59 -16.66
N ARG A 231 -13.80 7.80 -15.62
CA ARG A 231 -12.65 8.72 -15.63
C ARG A 231 -11.52 8.27 -16.54
N GLY A 232 -11.29 6.96 -16.67
CA GLY A 232 -10.24 6.37 -17.54
C GLY A 232 -8.81 6.83 -17.20
N GLN A 233 -8.54 7.25 -15.97
CA GLN A 233 -7.26 7.84 -15.55
C GLN A 233 -6.27 6.82 -14.98
N HIS A 234 -6.66 5.57 -14.72
CA HIS A 234 -5.81 4.53 -14.14
C HIS A 234 -4.91 3.81 -15.16
N TYR A 235 -3.92 3.06 -14.61
CA TYR A 235 -2.96 2.28 -15.38
C TYR A 235 -3.65 1.32 -16.36
N ALA A 236 -3.02 1.07 -17.51
CA ALA A 236 -3.52 0.20 -18.58
C ALA A 236 -4.97 0.54 -19.02
N ALA A 237 -5.34 1.83 -19.05
CA ALA A 237 -6.67 2.31 -19.42
C ALA A 237 -7.79 1.67 -18.58
N SER A 238 -7.54 1.54 -17.27
CA SER A 238 -8.47 0.96 -16.29
C SER A 238 -8.84 -0.51 -16.58
N HIS A 239 -7.99 -1.25 -17.29
CA HIS A 239 -8.25 -2.66 -17.63
C HIS A 239 -8.48 -3.52 -16.37
N GLU A 240 -7.73 -3.24 -15.29
CA GLU A 240 -7.91 -3.92 -14.01
C GLU A 240 -9.30 -3.67 -13.43
N TYR A 241 -9.78 -2.43 -13.49
CA TYR A 241 -11.10 -2.05 -12.96
C TYR A 241 -12.25 -2.70 -13.75
N ARG A 242 -12.08 -2.94 -15.06
CA ARG A 242 -13.04 -3.72 -15.84
C ARG A 242 -13.15 -5.18 -15.35
N ALA A 243 -12.00 -5.78 -15.06
CA ALA A 243 -11.99 -7.14 -14.51
C ALA A 243 -12.62 -7.18 -13.11
N TYR A 244 -12.36 -6.16 -12.27
CA TYR A 244 -12.97 -6.04 -10.95
C TYR A 244 -14.49 -5.88 -11.04
N ASP A 245 -14.97 -4.91 -11.80
CA ASP A 245 -16.40 -4.63 -11.95
C ASP A 245 -17.18 -5.87 -12.46
N ALA A 246 -16.72 -6.49 -13.54
CA ALA A 246 -17.37 -7.66 -14.10
C ALA A 246 -17.46 -8.82 -13.11
N LYS A 247 -16.36 -9.12 -12.41
CA LYS A 247 -16.30 -10.27 -11.49
C LYS A 247 -17.04 -10.02 -10.17
N LEU A 248 -17.04 -8.78 -9.66
CA LEU A 248 -17.77 -8.45 -8.44
C LEU A 248 -19.27 -8.40 -8.65
N LYS A 249 -19.73 -8.01 -9.84
CA LYS A 249 -21.17 -8.12 -10.22
C LYS A 249 -21.64 -9.57 -10.31
N GLU A 250 -20.73 -10.49 -10.70
CA GLU A 250 -21.03 -11.93 -10.77
C GLU A 250 -21.01 -12.58 -9.38
N ASP A 251 -19.97 -12.29 -8.59
CA ASP A 251 -19.77 -12.87 -7.27
C ASP A 251 -18.92 -11.93 -6.40
N PRO A 252 -19.55 -11.16 -5.49
CA PRO A 252 -18.87 -10.19 -4.65
C PRO A 252 -18.15 -10.79 -3.43
N ASP A 253 -18.22 -12.11 -3.20
CA ASP A 253 -17.54 -12.77 -2.08
C ASP A 253 -16.08 -13.10 -2.41
N LEU A 254 -15.16 -12.52 -1.64
CA LEU A 254 -13.73 -12.80 -1.74
C LEU A 254 -13.25 -13.84 -0.71
N TRP A 255 -14.10 -14.22 0.23
CA TRP A 255 -13.72 -15.18 1.25
C TRP A 255 -13.53 -16.59 0.64
N CYS A 256 -12.56 -17.33 1.13
CA CYS A 256 -12.31 -18.73 0.76
C CYS A 256 -11.79 -19.52 1.97
N LYS A 257 -11.67 -20.83 1.84
CA LYS A 257 -11.31 -21.74 2.95
C LYS A 257 -9.91 -21.49 3.56
N TRP A 258 -9.01 -20.79 2.87
CA TRP A 258 -7.67 -20.40 3.37
C TRP A 258 -7.57 -18.90 3.65
N SER A 259 -8.70 -18.20 3.73
CA SER A 259 -8.73 -16.86 4.28
C SER A 259 -8.48 -16.92 5.78
N GLU A 260 -7.58 -16.06 6.25
CA GLU A 260 -7.28 -15.88 7.66
C GLU A 260 -7.82 -14.54 8.16
N LYS A 261 -8.32 -14.53 9.40
CA LYS A 261 -8.72 -13.28 10.04
C LYS A 261 -7.48 -12.60 10.63
N TYR A 262 -7.28 -11.32 10.32
CA TYR A 262 -6.16 -10.56 10.86
C TYR A 262 -6.26 -10.40 12.37
N ILE A 263 -5.17 -10.65 13.07
CA ILE A 263 -5.04 -10.52 14.51
C ILE A 263 -4.01 -9.44 14.88
N ASN A 264 -2.76 -9.63 14.44
CA ASN A 264 -1.64 -8.72 14.71
C ASN A 264 -0.42 -9.04 13.83
N TRP A 265 0.66 -8.27 13.97
CA TRP A 265 1.88 -8.44 13.21
C TRP A 265 2.56 -9.82 13.42
N ARG A 266 2.44 -10.44 14.60
CA ARG A 266 3.05 -11.76 14.89
C ARG A 266 2.43 -12.86 14.04
N GLN A 267 1.12 -12.79 13.80
CA GLN A 267 0.45 -13.71 12.87
C GLN A 267 1.06 -13.60 11.48
N LEU A 268 1.28 -12.38 10.97
CA LEU A 268 1.87 -12.16 9.64
C LEU A 268 3.31 -12.68 9.56
N GLU A 269 4.10 -12.55 10.64
CA GLU A 269 5.44 -13.12 10.74
C GLU A 269 5.42 -14.66 10.72
N ILE A 270 4.54 -15.28 11.52
CA ILE A 270 4.38 -16.76 11.56
C ILE A 270 3.95 -17.31 10.20
N LEU A 271 3.11 -16.60 9.47
CA LEU A 271 2.67 -16.95 8.13
C LEU A 271 3.74 -16.67 7.04
N GLY A 272 4.87 -16.06 7.39
CA GLY A 272 5.94 -15.72 6.45
C GLY A 272 5.63 -14.56 5.51
N LEU A 273 4.62 -13.73 5.85
CA LEU A 273 4.22 -12.57 5.05
C LEU A 273 5.05 -11.32 5.37
N MET A 274 5.73 -11.32 6.50
CA MET A 274 6.69 -10.30 6.93
C MET A 274 7.78 -10.93 7.80
N SER A 275 8.82 -10.18 8.10
CA SER A 275 9.92 -10.63 8.96
C SER A 275 10.38 -9.52 9.88
N LYS A 276 10.68 -9.85 11.14
CA LYS A 276 11.38 -8.94 12.04
C LYS A 276 12.87 -8.83 11.73
N GLY A 277 13.43 -9.77 10.96
CA GLY A 277 14.85 -9.83 10.68
C GLY A 277 15.67 -9.86 11.96
N ASN A 278 16.72 -9.03 12.01
CA ASN A 278 17.58 -8.86 13.17
C ASN A 278 17.11 -7.77 14.15
N TRP A 279 15.94 -7.20 13.93
CA TRP A 279 15.37 -6.22 14.85
C TRP A 279 14.68 -6.92 16.02
N ALA A 280 15.32 -6.89 17.18
CA ALA A 280 14.86 -7.53 18.40
C ALA A 280 14.34 -6.49 19.43
#